data_6ede12680c77fef3ec19d1aff6e93f9e
#
_entry.id   6ede12680c77fef3ec19d1aff6e93f9e
#
_cell.length_a   1.000
_cell.length_b   1.000
_cell.length_c   1.000
_cell.angle_alpha   90.00
_cell.angle_beta   90.00
_cell.angle_gamma   90.00
#
_symmetry.space_group_name_H-M   'P 1'
#
loop_
_entity.id
_entity.type
_entity.pdbx_description
1 polymer ?
#
loop_
_entity_poly.entity_id
_entity_poly.type
_entity_poly.pdbx_seq_one_letter_code
_entity_poly.pdbx_strand_id
1 'polypeptide(L)'
;MSKINYKAFIEDNFNIKSKQGEIIPFIFNDVQTIWYKELQDEYGLEMQGIRENDLKGRQFGISSVISGLFTVDFILAALGSIPLVDSDIYSHKDSETTSHFNRVNMYLDSWLLKTQGRDYKNPEDRKDIAKLRSQFLKIDTTNLLVAKNGVQIQTQTASAKVSGRGSTKQNIHWSEVAFYPNTQIMSAETLVTGAEEQVPNGYGKIFRETTGNLAGDYFAIEYQKGKEGTSDFKSRFMAWYLHKAYTTTIEGDWTAPVYYSKLLEDELATLEQCYWHFNKTRGLTDKKRLREYPTYDTEAFLYGGDPFFDADALLHYTNSVIKPIKRSLYVQSI
;
A
#
# COMPACT_ATOMS: atom_id res chain seq x y z
N MET A 1 22.43 -17.88 -2.77
CA MET A 1 22.22 -16.42 -2.86
C MET A 1 22.19 -15.83 -1.47
N SER A 2 22.89 -14.73 -1.21
CA SER A 2 22.79 -14.05 0.08
C SER A 2 21.35 -13.51 0.23
N LYS A 3 20.75 -13.73 1.40
CA LYS A 3 19.39 -13.25 1.69
C LYS A 3 19.38 -11.72 1.65
N ILE A 4 18.48 -11.14 0.85
CA ILE A 4 18.34 -9.70 0.69
C ILE A 4 17.58 -9.15 1.90
N ASN A 5 18.20 -8.23 2.64
CA ASN A 5 17.49 -7.44 3.64
C ASN A 5 16.99 -6.13 2.99
N TYR A 6 15.77 -6.16 2.43
CA TYR A 6 15.17 -5.01 1.74
C TYR A 6 15.08 -3.76 2.63
N LYS A 7 14.65 -3.92 3.91
CA LYS A 7 14.54 -2.80 4.84
C LYS A 7 15.89 -2.13 5.05
N ALA A 8 16.93 -2.91 5.37
CA ALA A 8 18.26 -2.36 5.54
C ALA A 8 18.78 -1.71 4.25
N PHE A 9 18.57 -2.34 3.09
CA PHE A 9 18.98 -1.76 1.81
C PHE A 9 18.32 -0.39 1.57
N ILE A 10 17.00 -0.28 1.80
CA ILE A 10 16.25 0.96 1.64
C ILE A 10 16.76 2.03 2.61
N GLU A 11 16.82 1.70 3.90
CA GLU A 11 17.21 2.66 4.95
C GLU A 11 18.66 3.14 4.78
N ASP A 12 19.54 2.27 4.31
CA ASP A 12 20.93 2.62 4.05
C ASP A 12 21.13 3.45 2.78
N ASN A 13 20.30 3.28 1.74
CA ASN A 13 20.62 3.80 0.41
C ASN A 13 19.64 4.84 -0.13
N PHE A 14 18.42 4.91 0.38
CA PHE A 14 17.41 5.78 -0.20
C PHE A 14 17.14 7.03 0.61
N ASN A 15 16.80 8.11 -0.10
CA ASN A 15 16.26 9.31 0.48
C ASN A 15 14.79 9.47 0.09
N ILE A 16 14.01 10.17 0.92
CA ILE A 16 12.61 10.48 0.69
C ILE A 16 12.35 11.95 0.97
N LYS A 17 11.34 12.54 0.33
CA LYS A 17 10.88 13.88 0.65
C LYS A 17 9.92 13.83 1.83
N SER A 18 10.24 14.52 2.91
CA SER A 18 9.40 14.65 4.11
C SER A 18 8.11 15.45 3.83
N LYS A 19 7.15 15.41 4.78
CA LYS A 19 5.94 16.25 4.72
C LYS A 19 6.25 17.76 4.73
N GLN A 20 7.40 18.15 5.28
CA GLN A 20 7.91 19.53 5.32
C GLN A 20 8.67 19.91 4.03
N GLY A 21 8.85 18.98 3.09
CA GLY A 21 9.54 19.21 1.83
C GLY A 21 11.04 18.97 1.86
N GLU A 22 11.58 18.52 2.99
CA GLU A 22 13.00 18.24 3.17
C GLU A 22 13.39 16.88 2.59
N ILE A 23 14.63 16.75 2.12
CA ILE A 23 15.22 15.48 1.72
C ILE A 23 15.84 14.82 2.96
N ILE A 24 15.30 13.66 3.33
CA ILE A 24 15.73 12.91 4.51
C ILE A 24 16.02 11.44 4.14
N PRO A 25 16.82 10.69 4.92
CA PRO A 25 16.94 9.26 4.76
C PRO A 25 15.57 8.58 4.84
N PHE A 26 15.36 7.55 4.03
CA PHE A 26 14.12 6.77 4.09
C PHE A 26 14.19 5.76 5.23
N ILE A 27 13.82 6.17 6.42
CA ILE A 27 13.70 5.29 7.59
C ILE A 27 12.22 4.89 7.74
N PHE A 28 11.97 3.60 7.93
CA PHE A 28 10.60 3.09 8.09
C PHE A 28 9.97 3.61 9.38
N ASN A 29 8.76 4.15 9.27
CA ASN A 29 7.94 4.48 10.43
C ASN A 29 7.35 3.20 11.09
N ASP A 30 6.62 3.37 12.20
CA ASP A 30 6.06 2.26 12.97
C ASP A 30 5.18 1.35 12.11
N VAL A 31 4.22 1.93 11.35
CA VAL A 31 3.29 1.17 10.51
C VAL A 31 4.02 0.42 9.41
N GLN A 32 4.97 1.07 8.75
CA GLN A 32 5.80 0.46 7.71
C GLN A 32 6.64 -0.70 8.26
N THR A 33 7.15 -0.54 9.49
CA THR A 33 7.95 -1.58 10.16
C THR A 33 7.09 -2.79 10.54
N ILE A 34 5.87 -2.55 11.07
CA ILE A 34 4.90 -3.61 11.39
C ILE A 34 4.51 -4.35 10.11
N TRP A 35 4.05 -3.63 9.09
CA TRP A 35 3.65 -4.19 7.81
C TRP A 35 4.76 -5.01 7.14
N TYR A 36 5.98 -4.48 7.11
CA TYR A 36 7.13 -5.17 6.54
C TYR A 36 7.47 -6.46 7.30
N LYS A 37 7.41 -6.43 8.63
CA LYS A 37 7.62 -7.62 9.45
C LYS A 37 6.58 -8.69 9.18
N GLU A 38 5.32 -8.32 9.12
CA GLU A 38 4.22 -9.24 8.83
C GLU A 38 4.36 -9.87 7.44
N LEU A 39 4.84 -9.11 6.42
CA LEU A 39 5.17 -9.69 5.13
C LEU A 39 6.31 -10.70 5.24
N GLN A 40 7.34 -10.43 6.03
CA GLN A 40 8.44 -11.39 6.24
C GLN A 40 7.97 -12.64 6.99
N ASP A 41 7.07 -12.50 7.95
CA ASP A 41 6.50 -13.62 8.70
C ASP A 41 5.64 -14.52 7.78
N GLU A 42 4.92 -13.95 6.81
CA GLU A 42 4.07 -14.68 5.86
C GLU A 42 4.86 -15.27 4.68
N TYR A 43 5.73 -14.47 4.04
CA TYR A 43 6.40 -14.83 2.78
C TYR A 43 7.91 -15.16 2.93
N GLY A 44 8.41 -15.16 4.16
CA GLY A 44 9.81 -15.37 4.45
C GLY A 44 10.70 -14.19 4.04
N LEU A 45 12.01 -14.33 4.32
CA LEU A 45 12.99 -13.27 4.06
C LEU A 45 13.22 -12.99 2.57
N GLU A 46 12.89 -13.94 1.70
CA GLU A 46 13.07 -13.79 0.26
C GLU A 46 11.98 -12.94 -0.39
N MET A 47 10.86 -12.73 0.32
CA MET A 47 9.77 -11.86 -0.14
C MET A 47 9.30 -12.20 -1.56
N GLN A 48 9.09 -13.51 -1.83
CA GLN A 48 8.63 -14.02 -3.12
C GLN A 48 7.21 -14.58 -3.03
N GLY A 49 6.50 -14.55 -4.14
CA GLY A 49 5.12 -15.04 -4.22
C GLY A 49 4.12 -14.16 -3.49
N ILE A 50 4.47 -12.91 -3.22
CA ILE A 50 3.60 -11.97 -2.48
C ILE A 50 2.32 -11.71 -3.25
N ARG A 51 1.17 -11.86 -2.56
CA ARG A 51 -0.17 -11.56 -3.05
C ARG A 51 -0.94 -10.87 -1.92
N GLU A 52 -0.94 -9.54 -1.90
CA GLU A 52 -1.50 -8.74 -0.79
C GLU A 52 -2.63 -7.82 -1.24
N ASN A 53 -3.70 -7.80 -0.44
CA ASN A 53 -4.75 -6.79 -0.44
C ASN A 53 -4.58 -5.94 0.81
N ASP A 54 -3.95 -4.78 0.68
CA ASP A 54 -3.60 -3.89 1.78
C ASP A 54 -4.63 -2.76 1.95
N LEU A 55 -5.49 -2.89 2.95
CA LEU A 55 -6.41 -1.84 3.38
C LEU A 55 -5.74 -0.98 4.44
N LYS A 56 -5.60 0.30 4.18
CA LYS A 56 -4.82 1.20 5.04
C LYS A 56 -5.54 2.50 5.38
N GLY A 57 -5.20 3.06 6.54
CA GLY A 57 -5.47 4.47 6.81
C GLY A 57 -4.60 5.39 5.95
N ARG A 58 -4.98 6.67 5.93
CA ARG A 58 -4.32 7.68 5.10
C ARG A 58 -2.90 8.00 5.58
N GLN A 59 -1.98 8.23 4.62
CA GLN A 59 -0.62 8.77 4.83
C GLN A 59 0.34 7.88 5.65
N PHE A 60 0.18 6.57 5.60
CA PHE A 60 1.14 5.64 6.23
C PHE A 60 2.42 5.44 5.43
N GLY A 61 2.40 5.83 4.15
CA GLY A 61 3.57 5.71 3.28
C GLY A 61 3.86 4.28 2.81
N ILE A 62 2.87 3.39 2.83
CA ILE A 62 3.00 2.00 2.32
C ILE A 62 3.38 2.00 0.85
N SER A 63 2.73 2.83 0.01
CA SER A 63 3.09 2.97 -1.40
C SER A 63 4.56 3.38 -1.61
N SER A 64 5.16 4.12 -0.65
CA SER A 64 6.58 4.49 -0.70
C SER A 64 7.47 3.28 -0.43
N VAL A 65 7.09 2.42 0.53
CA VAL A 65 7.83 1.18 0.80
C VAL A 65 7.75 0.23 -0.38
N ILE A 66 6.54 0.01 -0.96
CA ILE A 66 6.38 -0.86 -2.14
C ILE A 66 7.22 -0.36 -3.31
N SER A 67 7.20 0.95 -3.60
CA SER A 67 8.08 1.55 -4.61
C SER A 67 9.56 1.32 -4.28
N GLY A 68 9.93 1.35 -2.98
CA GLY A 68 11.27 1.04 -2.51
C GLY A 68 11.65 -0.42 -2.77
N LEU A 69 10.79 -1.38 -2.44
CA LEU A 69 11.00 -2.81 -2.69
C LEU A 69 11.25 -3.08 -4.19
N PHE A 70 10.42 -2.48 -5.06
CA PHE A 70 10.56 -2.65 -6.51
C PHE A 70 11.82 -1.98 -7.06
N THR A 71 12.23 -0.83 -6.48
CA THR A 71 13.47 -0.18 -6.86
C THR A 71 14.69 -1.01 -6.43
N VAL A 72 14.64 -1.67 -5.26
CA VAL A 72 15.70 -2.62 -4.84
C VAL A 72 15.78 -3.78 -5.83
N ASP A 73 14.66 -4.41 -6.18
CA ASP A 73 14.62 -5.49 -7.18
C ASP A 73 15.22 -5.02 -8.52
N PHE A 74 14.81 -3.84 -9.01
CA PHE A 74 15.33 -3.25 -10.24
C PHE A 74 16.86 -3.07 -10.18
N ILE A 75 17.38 -2.50 -9.09
CA ILE A 75 18.83 -2.30 -8.91
C ILE A 75 19.57 -3.63 -8.88
N LEU A 76 19.12 -4.59 -8.08
CA LEU A 76 19.79 -5.88 -7.91
C LEU A 76 19.73 -6.72 -9.20
N ALA A 77 18.62 -6.68 -9.93
CA ALA A 77 18.48 -7.32 -11.22
C ALA A 77 19.36 -6.64 -12.29
N ALA A 78 19.45 -5.30 -12.28
CA ALA A 78 20.34 -4.56 -13.17
C ALA A 78 21.84 -4.88 -12.92
N LEU A 79 22.21 -5.17 -11.68
CA LEU A 79 23.55 -5.61 -11.29
C LEU A 79 23.79 -7.12 -11.54
N GLY A 80 22.79 -7.89 -11.97
CA GLY A 80 22.88 -9.33 -12.12
C GLY A 80 22.95 -10.12 -10.80
N SER A 81 22.61 -9.49 -9.67
CA SER A 81 22.60 -10.12 -8.36
C SER A 81 21.40 -11.03 -8.12
N ILE A 82 20.30 -10.78 -8.85
CA ILE A 82 19.09 -11.60 -8.91
C ILE A 82 18.67 -11.76 -10.38
N PRO A 83 17.76 -12.70 -10.72
CA PRO A 83 17.15 -12.78 -12.04
C PRO A 83 16.50 -11.46 -12.48
N LEU A 84 16.26 -11.28 -13.78
CA LEU A 84 15.57 -10.10 -14.31
C LEU A 84 14.17 -10.00 -13.70
N VAL A 85 13.84 -8.83 -13.19
CA VAL A 85 12.58 -8.53 -12.53
C VAL A 85 11.98 -7.24 -13.11
N ASP A 86 11.02 -7.41 -14.02
CA ASP A 86 10.26 -6.29 -14.58
C ASP A 86 9.13 -5.90 -13.64
N SER A 87 8.99 -4.59 -13.41
CA SER A 87 8.04 -4.05 -12.42
C SER A 87 7.14 -2.99 -13.04
N ASP A 88 5.82 -3.10 -12.76
CA ASP A 88 4.82 -2.08 -13.14
C ASP A 88 4.14 -1.52 -11.88
N ILE A 89 3.97 -0.20 -11.84
CA ILE A 89 3.24 0.52 -10.79
C ILE A 89 2.07 1.24 -11.45
N TYR A 90 0.86 0.92 -11.05
CA TYR A 90 -0.38 1.51 -11.54
C TYR A 90 -0.99 2.44 -10.51
N SER A 91 -1.57 3.55 -10.97
CA SER A 91 -2.30 4.51 -10.14
C SER A 91 -3.59 4.94 -10.83
N HIS A 92 -4.56 5.41 -10.06
CA HIS A 92 -5.85 5.83 -10.61
C HIS A 92 -5.83 7.22 -11.29
N LYS A 93 -4.77 8.01 -11.10
CA LYS A 93 -4.59 9.37 -11.67
C LYS A 93 -3.17 9.63 -12.13
N ASP A 94 -3.02 10.43 -13.19
CA ASP A 94 -1.73 10.82 -13.75
C ASP A 94 -0.82 11.53 -12.74
N SER A 95 -1.39 12.37 -11.87
CA SER A 95 -0.62 13.06 -10.81
C SER A 95 0.01 12.09 -9.81
N GLU A 96 -0.68 10.99 -9.50
CA GLU A 96 -0.16 9.96 -8.60
C GLU A 96 0.84 9.06 -9.32
N THR A 97 0.59 8.71 -10.58
CA THR A 97 1.55 8.02 -11.44
C THR A 97 2.88 8.76 -11.49
N THR A 98 2.83 10.08 -11.72
CA THR A 98 4.01 10.95 -11.68
C THR A 98 4.68 10.95 -10.30
N SER A 99 3.88 10.98 -9.23
CA SER A 99 4.40 10.95 -7.85
C SER A 99 5.13 9.63 -7.54
N HIS A 100 4.60 8.49 -8.00
CA HIS A 100 5.29 7.19 -7.88
C HIS A 100 6.60 7.17 -8.65
N PHE A 101 6.59 7.65 -9.89
CA PHE A 101 7.79 7.70 -10.71
C PHE A 101 8.88 8.59 -10.09
N ASN A 102 8.49 9.74 -9.55
CA ASN A 102 9.43 10.63 -8.86
C ASN A 102 10.06 9.98 -7.63
N ARG A 103 9.33 9.12 -6.91
CA ARG A 103 9.89 8.34 -5.79
C ARG A 103 10.92 7.33 -6.28
N VAL A 104 10.58 6.55 -7.31
CA VAL A 104 11.51 5.58 -7.93
C VAL A 104 12.78 6.28 -8.39
N ASN A 105 12.65 7.43 -9.07
CA ASN A 105 13.80 8.23 -9.49
C ASN A 105 14.65 8.68 -8.31
N MET A 106 14.03 9.23 -7.25
CA MET A 106 14.76 9.67 -6.07
C MET A 106 15.50 8.51 -5.39
N TYR A 107 14.91 7.32 -5.31
CA TYR A 107 15.57 6.14 -4.73
C TYR A 107 16.75 5.69 -5.56
N LEU A 108 16.58 5.58 -6.88
CA LEU A 108 17.67 5.24 -7.80
C LEU A 108 18.81 6.26 -7.73
N ASP A 109 18.48 7.54 -7.78
CA ASP A 109 19.45 8.64 -7.74
C ASP A 109 20.21 8.66 -6.41
N SER A 110 19.51 8.44 -5.29
CA SER A 110 20.13 8.34 -3.98
C SER A 110 21.16 7.21 -3.92
N TRP A 111 20.78 6.03 -4.42
CA TRP A 111 21.65 4.87 -4.47
C TRP A 111 22.87 5.12 -5.40
N LEU A 112 22.65 5.65 -6.62
CA LEU A 112 23.71 5.95 -7.58
C LEU A 112 24.75 6.90 -6.98
N LEU A 113 24.32 7.96 -6.29
CA LEU A 113 25.23 8.90 -5.62
C LEU A 113 25.98 8.23 -4.46
N LYS A 114 25.29 7.43 -3.66
CA LYS A 114 25.89 6.74 -2.53
C LYS A 114 26.98 5.75 -2.96
N THR A 115 26.83 5.07 -4.09
CA THR A 115 27.88 4.21 -4.66
C THR A 115 29.16 4.98 -5.02
N GLN A 116 29.07 6.31 -5.15
CA GLN A 116 30.20 7.21 -5.42
C GLN A 116 30.67 7.96 -4.15
N GLY A 117 30.20 7.58 -2.96
CA GLY A 117 30.50 8.27 -1.71
C GLY A 117 29.88 9.68 -1.61
N ARG A 118 28.78 9.94 -2.35
CA ARG A 118 28.07 11.22 -2.41
C ARG A 118 26.70 11.14 -1.73
N ASP A 119 26.12 12.29 -1.38
CA ASP A 119 24.84 12.40 -0.69
C ASP A 119 23.79 13.11 -1.54
N TYR A 120 22.65 12.47 -1.76
CA TYR A 120 21.52 13.06 -2.48
C TYR A 120 20.97 14.35 -1.85
N LYS A 121 21.17 14.56 -0.54
CA LYS A 121 20.81 15.80 0.14
C LYS A 121 21.62 16.98 -0.34
N ASN A 122 22.87 16.77 -0.75
CA ASN A 122 23.76 17.82 -1.23
C ASN A 122 23.42 18.19 -2.69
N PRO A 123 22.96 19.44 -2.98
CA PRO A 123 22.65 19.88 -4.35
C PRO A 123 23.86 19.79 -5.31
N GLU A 124 25.07 19.97 -4.81
CA GLU A 124 26.30 19.88 -5.64
C GLU A 124 26.50 18.45 -6.14
N ASP A 125 26.29 17.45 -5.28
CA ASP A 125 26.43 16.05 -5.65
C ASP A 125 25.44 15.64 -6.74
N ARG A 126 24.22 16.24 -6.74
CA ARG A 126 23.19 15.97 -7.73
C ARG A 126 23.50 16.49 -9.13
N LYS A 127 24.47 17.38 -9.31
CA LYS A 127 24.85 17.90 -10.64
C LYS A 127 25.33 16.80 -11.60
N ASP A 128 25.93 15.74 -11.06
CA ASP A 128 26.46 14.62 -11.86
C ASP A 128 25.45 13.49 -12.08
N ILE A 129 24.23 13.59 -11.55
CA ILE A 129 23.28 12.48 -11.56
C ILE A 129 22.93 12.03 -12.99
N ALA A 130 22.79 12.96 -13.93
CA ALA A 130 22.50 12.64 -15.33
C ALA A 130 23.57 11.75 -15.96
N LYS A 131 24.84 11.98 -15.60
CA LYS A 131 25.96 11.17 -16.05
C LYS A 131 25.91 9.75 -15.45
N LEU A 132 25.65 9.64 -14.14
CA LEU A 132 25.51 8.34 -13.48
C LEU A 132 24.34 7.54 -14.03
N ARG A 133 23.19 8.19 -14.24
CA ARG A 133 22.01 7.57 -14.87
C ARG A 133 22.33 7.06 -16.28
N SER A 134 22.99 7.84 -17.12
CA SER A 134 23.38 7.44 -18.48
C SER A 134 24.32 6.23 -18.52
N GLN A 135 25.11 6.04 -17.49
CA GLN A 135 25.98 4.86 -17.33
C GLN A 135 25.21 3.62 -16.89
N PHE A 136 24.16 3.77 -16.10
CA PHE A 136 23.35 2.69 -15.54
C PHE A 136 22.16 2.32 -16.43
N LEU A 137 21.48 3.31 -17.01
CA LEU A 137 20.25 3.16 -17.78
C LEU A 137 20.52 3.11 -19.29
N LYS A 138 19.70 2.32 -20.01
CA LYS A 138 19.55 2.30 -21.46
C LYS A 138 18.43 3.22 -21.93
N ILE A 139 17.32 3.25 -21.15
CA ILE A 139 16.16 4.13 -21.38
C ILE A 139 15.85 4.86 -20.08
N ASP A 140 15.63 6.16 -20.20
CA ASP A 140 15.30 7.05 -19.09
C ASP A 140 14.26 8.06 -19.59
N THR A 141 12.97 7.78 -19.34
CA THR A 141 11.85 8.62 -19.77
C THR A 141 11.06 9.15 -18.57
N THR A 142 9.90 9.73 -18.82
CA THR A 142 9.04 10.30 -17.75
C THR A 142 8.23 9.26 -16.98
N ASN A 143 8.24 7.98 -17.41
CA ASN A 143 7.46 6.92 -16.79
C ASN A 143 8.08 5.52 -16.91
N LEU A 144 9.26 5.41 -17.54
CA LEU A 144 9.95 4.13 -17.79
C LEU A 144 11.45 4.30 -17.59
N LEU A 145 12.03 3.43 -16.76
CA LEU A 145 13.48 3.21 -16.66
C LEU A 145 13.80 1.81 -17.16
N VAL A 146 14.82 1.70 -18.02
CA VAL A 146 15.37 0.42 -18.47
C VAL A 146 16.86 0.41 -18.22
N ALA A 147 17.35 -0.54 -17.46
CA ALA A 147 18.78 -0.71 -17.21
C ALA A 147 19.52 -1.27 -18.46
N LYS A 148 20.83 -1.23 -18.46
CA LYS A 148 21.66 -1.71 -19.60
C LYS A 148 21.42 -3.17 -19.97
N ASN A 149 21.09 -4.02 -19.01
CA ASN A 149 20.78 -5.44 -19.24
C ASN A 149 19.32 -5.71 -19.64
N GLY A 150 18.49 -4.67 -19.76
CA GLY A 150 17.11 -4.76 -20.23
C GLY A 150 16.03 -4.83 -19.12
N VAL A 151 16.39 -5.02 -17.85
CA VAL A 151 15.40 -4.99 -16.76
C VAL A 151 14.75 -3.61 -16.66
N GLN A 152 13.44 -3.56 -16.37
CA GLN A 152 12.68 -2.33 -16.40
C GLN A 152 11.77 -2.11 -15.19
N ILE A 153 11.52 -0.84 -14.89
CA ILE A 153 10.48 -0.40 -13.95
C ILE A 153 9.68 0.73 -14.61
N GLN A 154 8.35 0.59 -14.59
CA GLN A 154 7.44 1.51 -15.28
C GLN A 154 6.31 1.95 -14.34
N THR A 155 5.84 3.19 -14.54
CA THR A 155 4.61 3.68 -13.89
C THR A 155 3.56 3.98 -14.95
N GLN A 156 2.30 3.66 -14.66
CA GLN A 156 1.20 3.78 -15.60
C GLN A 156 -0.07 4.24 -14.89
N THR A 157 -0.92 5.00 -15.60
CA THR A 157 -2.25 5.33 -15.11
C THR A 157 -3.22 4.24 -15.53
N ALA A 158 -4.01 3.72 -14.60
CA ALA A 158 -5.01 2.71 -14.84
C ALA A 158 -6.10 3.24 -15.80
N SER A 159 -6.07 2.79 -17.06
CA SER A 159 -6.98 3.24 -18.10
C SER A 159 -7.25 2.12 -19.12
N ALA A 160 -8.31 2.25 -19.93
CA ALA A 160 -8.68 1.28 -20.98
C ALA A 160 -7.56 1.01 -22.02
N LYS A 161 -6.57 1.89 -22.11
CA LYS A 161 -5.41 1.72 -23.02
C LYS A 161 -4.32 0.84 -22.42
N VAL A 162 -4.36 0.58 -21.13
CA VAL A 162 -3.41 -0.29 -20.45
C VAL A 162 -3.91 -1.72 -20.59
N SER A 163 -3.65 -2.32 -21.76
CA SER A 163 -3.79 -3.75 -21.90
C SER A 163 -2.50 -4.40 -21.41
N GLY A 164 -2.49 -4.87 -20.17
CA GLY A 164 -1.37 -5.62 -19.60
C GLY A 164 -1.06 -6.95 -20.31
N ARG A 165 -1.37 -7.08 -21.59
CA ARG A 165 -1.29 -8.33 -22.35
C ARG A 165 -0.10 -8.35 -23.32
N GLY A 166 1.12 -8.33 -22.84
CA GLY A 166 2.21 -8.30 -23.83
C GLY A 166 3.61 -8.64 -23.35
N SER A 167 3.84 -8.70 -22.05
CA SER A 167 5.16 -9.04 -21.47
C SER A 167 5.01 -9.70 -20.13
N THR A 168 5.88 -10.63 -19.79
CA THR A 168 5.95 -11.21 -18.45
C THR A 168 6.41 -10.14 -17.48
N LYS A 169 5.68 -9.98 -16.39
CA LYS A 169 6.03 -9.11 -15.25
C LYS A 169 6.28 -9.96 -14.03
N GLN A 170 7.13 -9.50 -13.15
CA GLN A 170 7.38 -10.15 -11.87
C GLN A 170 6.77 -9.36 -10.72
N ASN A 171 6.73 -8.03 -10.82
CA ASN A 171 6.19 -7.19 -9.78
C ASN A 171 5.09 -6.27 -10.32
N ILE A 172 3.95 -6.22 -9.63
CA ILE A 172 2.84 -5.31 -9.93
C ILE A 172 2.37 -4.63 -8.65
N HIS A 173 2.26 -3.31 -8.69
CA HIS A 173 1.68 -2.51 -7.63
C HIS A 173 0.46 -1.75 -8.13
N TRP A 174 -0.70 -2.03 -7.55
CA TRP A 174 -1.96 -1.34 -7.77
C TRP A 174 -2.19 -0.34 -6.64
N SER A 175 -1.85 0.93 -6.89
CA SER A 175 -2.01 1.99 -5.89
C SER A 175 -3.40 2.60 -5.97
N GLU A 176 -4.08 2.69 -4.81
CA GLU A 176 -5.45 3.20 -4.65
C GLU A 176 -6.45 2.47 -5.55
N VAL A 177 -6.37 1.14 -5.57
CA VAL A 177 -7.14 0.27 -6.47
C VAL A 177 -8.66 0.38 -6.31
N ALA A 178 -9.18 0.70 -5.12
CA ALA A 178 -10.61 0.92 -4.88
C ALA A 178 -11.19 2.12 -5.66
N PHE A 179 -10.31 3.01 -6.16
CA PHE A 179 -10.71 4.19 -6.95
C PHE A 179 -10.57 3.98 -8.45
N TYR A 180 -10.27 2.77 -8.89
CA TYR A 180 -10.17 2.48 -10.33
C TYR A 180 -11.53 2.55 -11.00
N PRO A 181 -11.59 2.93 -12.28
CA PRO A 181 -12.86 3.06 -12.99
C PRO A 181 -13.63 1.73 -12.98
N ASN A 182 -14.94 1.82 -12.79
CA ASN A 182 -15.84 0.70 -12.92
C ASN A 182 -16.99 1.09 -13.87
N THR A 183 -16.70 1.03 -15.17
CA THR A 183 -17.63 1.38 -16.25
C THR A 183 -17.96 0.15 -17.10
N GLN A 184 -18.98 0.22 -17.94
CA GLN A 184 -19.31 -0.85 -18.90
C GLN A 184 -18.17 -1.14 -19.89
N ILE A 185 -17.33 -0.15 -20.17
CA ILE A 185 -16.19 -0.27 -21.13
C ILE A 185 -14.94 -0.80 -20.43
N MET A 186 -14.77 -0.50 -19.14
CA MET A 186 -13.63 -0.88 -18.35
C MET A 186 -14.02 -1.10 -16.91
N SER A 187 -13.81 -2.30 -16.40
CA SER A 187 -13.93 -2.60 -14.97
C SER A 187 -12.56 -2.71 -14.33
N ALA A 188 -12.46 -2.35 -13.07
CA ALA A 188 -11.25 -2.55 -12.25
C ALA A 188 -10.83 -4.03 -12.28
N GLU A 189 -11.80 -4.95 -12.19
CA GLU A 189 -11.56 -6.40 -12.28
C GLU A 189 -10.86 -6.80 -13.57
N THR A 190 -11.38 -6.40 -14.74
CA THR A 190 -10.80 -6.76 -16.05
C THR A 190 -9.38 -6.22 -16.20
N LEU A 191 -9.14 -4.99 -15.72
CA LEU A 191 -7.83 -4.36 -15.80
C LEU A 191 -6.81 -5.09 -14.91
N VAL A 192 -7.18 -5.30 -13.64
CA VAL A 192 -6.29 -5.88 -12.64
C VAL A 192 -5.98 -7.34 -12.95
N THR A 193 -7.01 -8.17 -13.15
CA THR A 193 -6.80 -9.61 -13.42
C THR A 193 -6.02 -9.84 -14.71
N GLY A 194 -6.30 -9.08 -15.77
CA GLY A 194 -5.59 -9.24 -17.04
C GLY A 194 -4.09 -8.92 -16.99
N ALA A 195 -3.67 -8.03 -16.08
CA ALA A 195 -2.26 -7.74 -15.86
C ALA A 195 -1.59 -8.73 -14.90
N GLU A 196 -2.30 -9.17 -13.85
CA GLU A 196 -1.78 -10.09 -12.83
C GLU A 196 -1.50 -11.50 -13.38
N GLU A 197 -2.23 -11.94 -14.40
CA GLU A 197 -1.95 -13.20 -15.12
C GLU A 197 -0.53 -13.27 -15.73
N GLN A 198 0.15 -12.14 -15.87
CA GLN A 198 1.54 -12.08 -16.34
C GLN A 198 2.55 -12.48 -15.27
N VAL A 199 2.16 -12.41 -13.97
CA VAL A 199 3.06 -12.72 -12.86
C VAL A 199 2.99 -14.21 -12.56
N PRO A 200 4.11 -14.96 -12.65
CA PRO A 200 4.11 -16.39 -12.38
C PRO A 200 3.64 -16.73 -10.97
N ASN A 201 2.90 -17.81 -10.83
CA ASN A 201 2.44 -18.30 -9.52
C ASN A 201 3.62 -18.64 -8.61
N GLY A 202 3.50 -18.24 -7.34
CA GLY A 202 4.54 -18.48 -6.34
C GLY A 202 5.81 -17.65 -6.53
N TYR A 203 5.82 -16.71 -7.50
CA TYR A 203 6.95 -15.85 -7.78
C TYR A 203 6.52 -14.38 -7.88
N GLY A 204 7.47 -13.47 -7.72
CA GLY A 204 7.23 -12.03 -7.83
C GLY A 204 6.37 -11.47 -6.71
N LYS A 205 5.88 -10.25 -6.90
CA LYS A 205 5.16 -9.49 -5.87
C LYS A 205 3.97 -8.77 -6.48
N ILE A 206 2.77 -9.01 -5.98
CA ILE A 206 1.57 -8.25 -6.32
C ILE A 206 1.03 -7.61 -5.06
N PHE A 207 0.95 -6.28 -5.09
CA PHE A 207 0.33 -5.48 -4.04
C PHE A 207 -0.86 -4.73 -4.60
N ARG A 208 -2.02 -4.91 -4.00
CA ARG A 208 -3.22 -4.10 -4.19
C ARG A 208 -3.41 -3.29 -2.92
N GLU A 209 -3.10 -1.98 -2.94
CA GLU A 209 -3.20 -1.15 -1.74
C GLU A 209 -4.14 0.03 -1.95
N THR A 210 -4.92 0.36 -0.91
CA THR A 210 -5.89 1.45 -0.98
C THR A 210 -6.36 1.91 0.39
N THR A 211 -6.91 3.12 0.47
CA THR A 211 -7.89 3.47 1.50
C THR A 211 -9.26 2.91 1.11
N GLY A 212 -10.18 2.77 2.06
CA GLY A 212 -11.54 2.29 1.79
C GLY A 212 -12.28 3.18 0.79
N ASN A 213 -13.26 2.61 0.08
CA ASN A 213 -14.14 3.35 -0.82
C ASN A 213 -15.59 2.83 -0.73
N LEU A 214 -16.03 1.94 -1.63
CA LEU A 214 -17.40 1.43 -1.68
C LEU A 214 -17.47 -0.03 -1.23
N ALA A 215 -18.50 -0.40 -0.47
CA ALA A 215 -18.67 -1.77 0.04
C ALA A 215 -18.78 -2.86 -1.06
N GLY A 216 -19.11 -2.49 -2.28
CA GLY A 216 -19.26 -3.43 -3.40
C GLY A 216 -18.23 -3.19 -4.52
N ASP A 217 -17.19 -2.38 -4.30
CA ASP A 217 -16.15 -2.22 -5.30
C ASP A 217 -15.27 -3.48 -5.43
N TYR A 218 -14.49 -3.52 -6.49
CA TYR A 218 -13.60 -4.64 -6.77
C TYR A 218 -12.69 -4.98 -5.59
N PHE A 219 -12.06 -3.96 -4.98
CA PHE A 219 -11.14 -4.18 -3.89
C PHE A 219 -11.83 -4.73 -2.64
N ALA A 220 -13.00 -4.20 -2.28
CA ALA A 220 -13.76 -4.67 -1.12
C ALA A 220 -14.12 -6.15 -1.24
N ILE A 221 -14.54 -6.60 -2.45
CA ILE A 221 -14.84 -8.00 -2.74
C ILE A 221 -13.58 -8.87 -2.60
N GLU A 222 -12.48 -8.47 -3.22
CA GLU A 222 -11.20 -9.22 -3.17
C GLU A 222 -10.59 -9.22 -1.76
N TYR A 223 -10.73 -8.12 -1.03
CA TYR A 223 -10.31 -8.04 0.37
C TYR A 223 -11.08 -9.05 1.24
N GLN A 224 -12.40 -9.14 1.07
CA GLN A 224 -13.21 -10.10 1.81
C GLN A 224 -12.84 -11.55 1.46
N LYS A 225 -12.63 -11.87 0.17
CA LYS A 225 -12.16 -13.21 -0.26
C LYS A 225 -10.83 -13.59 0.40
N GLY A 226 -9.89 -12.64 0.49
CA GLY A 226 -8.61 -12.86 1.16
C GLY A 226 -8.76 -13.13 2.66
N LYS A 227 -9.69 -12.44 3.34
CA LYS A 227 -10.02 -12.72 4.76
C LYS A 227 -10.65 -14.08 4.97
N GLU A 228 -11.47 -14.53 4.04
CA GLU A 228 -12.14 -15.84 4.08
C GLU A 228 -11.23 -16.99 3.65
N GLY A 229 -10.05 -16.70 3.10
CA GLY A 229 -9.13 -17.71 2.57
C GLY A 229 -9.62 -18.37 1.28
N THR A 230 -10.51 -17.69 0.52
CA THR A 230 -11.04 -18.17 -0.77
C THR A 230 -10.31 -17.54 -1.97
N SER A 231 -9.21 -16.84 -1.72
CA SER A 231 -8.32 -16.22 -2.70
C SER A 231 -6.88 -16.53 -2.35
N ASP A 232 -5.98 -16.51 -3.34
CA ASP A 232 -4.53 -16.59 -3.14
C ASP A 232 -3.96 -15.32 -2.50
N PHE A 233 -4.73 -14.23 -2.52
CA PHE A 233 -4.36 -12.98 -1.88
C PHE A 233 -4.65 -13.02 -0.39
N LYS A 234 -3.70 -12.50 0.41
CA LYS A 234 -3.89 -12.23 1.83
C LYS A 234 -4.44 -10.83 2.01
N SER A 235 -5.35 -10.65 2.95
CA SER A 235 -5.93 -9.34 3.27
C SER A 235 -5.40 -8.82 4.58
N ARG A 236 -4.81 -7.63 4.53
CA ARG A 236 -4.15 -6.97 5.65
C ARG A 236 -4.78 -5.61 5.92
N PHE A 237 -5.01 -5.33 7.19
CA PHE A 237 -5.57 -4.06 7.64
C PHE A 237 -4.59 -3.27 8.50
N MET A 238 -4.41 -2.02 8.14
CA MET A 238 -3.58 -1.08 8.91
C MET A 238 -4.44 0.05 9.46
N ALA A 239 -4.78 -0.06 10.75
CA ALA A 239 -5.59 0.92 11.46
C ALA A 239 -4.80 2.20 11.77
N TRP A 240 -5.52 3.33 11.93
CA TRP A 240 -4.89 4.63 12.20
C TRP A 240 -4.03 4.64 13.47
N TYR A 241 -4.40 3.91 14.51
CA TYR A 241 -3.71 3.89 15.81
C TYR A 241 -2.36 3.15 15.79
N LEU A 242 -2.07 2.37 14.74
CA LEU A 242 -0.75 1.76 14.58
C LEU A 242 0.35 2.81 14.34
N HIS A 243 0.00 4.02 13.92
CA HIS A 243 0.96 5.09 13.69
C HIS A 243 1.18 5.90 14.97
N LYS A 244 2.26 5.63 15.71
CA LYS A 244 2.58 6.28 16.99
C LYS A 244 2.70 7.80 16.90
N ALA A 245 3.11 8.34 15.74
CA ALA A 245 3.15 9.78 15.51
C ALA A 245 1.75 10.42 15.39
N TYR A 246 0.66 9.63 15.34
CA TYR A 246 -0.70 10.14 15.39
C TYR A 246 -1.12 10.37 16.86
N THR A 247 -0.46 11.29 17.49
CA THR A 247 -0.66 11.69 18.88
C THR A 247 -0.60 13.20 19.03
N THR A 248 -1.26 13.74 20.05
CA THR A 248 -1.17 15.16 20.44
C THR A 248 -1.49 15.30 21.92
N THR A 249 -0.88 16.31 22.57
CA THR A 249 -1.15 16.64 23.97
C THR A 249 -2.62 17.00 24.14
N ILE A 250 -3.25 16.46 25.18
CA ILE A 250 -4.64 16.74 25.52
C ILE A 250 -4.75 18.14 26.10
N GLU A 251 -5.68 18.92 25.55
CA GLU A 251 -5.98 20.28 26.01
C GLU A 251 -7.30 20.29 26.79
N GLY A 252 -7.30 20.96 27.97
CA GLY A 252 -8.49 21.09 28.83
C GLY A 252 -8.95 19.76 29.43
N ASP A 253 -10.23 19.70 29.79
CA ASP A 253 -10.87 18.54 30.45
C ASP A 253 -11.52 17.60 29.42
N TRP A 254 -10.82 17.28 28.33
CA TRP A 254 -11.36 16.39 27.31
C TRP A 254 -11.55 14.97 27.83
N THR A 255 -12.77 14.45 27.63
CA THR A 255 -13.11 13.06 27.94
C THR A 255 -13.33 12.30 26.62
N ALA A 256 -12.75 11.11 26.54
CA ALA A 256 -12.88 10.30 25.33
C ALA A 256 -14.36 9.89 25.10
N PRO A 257 -14.92 10.16 23.90
CA PRO A 257 -16.23 9.64 23.52
C PRO A 257 -16.28 8.10 23.58
N VAL A 258 -17.49 7.55 23.74
CA VAL A 258 -17.76 6.09 23.82
C VAL A 258 -17.15 5.33 22.62
N TYR A 259 -17.08 5.95 21.46
CA TYR A 259 -16.43 5.40 20.27
C TYR A 259 -15.01 4.85 20.55
N TYR A 260 -14.27 5.46 21.49
CA TYR A 260 -12.89 5.04 21.80
C TYR A 260 -12.78 4.07 22.98
N SER A 261 -13.90 3.76 23.68
CA SER A 261 -13.85 2.97 24.91
C SER A 261 -13.15 1.63 24.70
N LYS A 262 -13.54 0.89 23.65
CA LYS A 262 -12.94 -0.41 23.36
C LYS A 262 -11.45 -0.32 22.98
N LEU A 263 -11.05 0.72 22.25
CA LEU A 263 -9.64 0.93 21.89
C LEU A 263 -8.76 1.15 23.13
N LEU A 264 -9.31 1.87 24.12
CA LEU A 264 -8.63 2.16 25.39
C LEU A 264 -8.64 0.93 26.32
N GLU A 265 -9.75 0.21 26.39
CA GLU A 265 -9.88 -1.03 27.17
C GLU A 265 -8.95 -2.14 26.66
N ASP A 266 -8.84 -2.28 25.34
CA ASP A 266 -7.99 -3.28 24.67
C ASP A 266 -6.52 -2.79 24.53
N GLU A 267 -6.18 -1.61 25.04
CA GLU A 267 -4.86 -0.96 24.96
C GLU A 267 -4.32 -0.82 23.53
N LEU A 268 -5.22 -0.72 22.54
CA LEU A 268 -4.86 -0.58 21.13
C LEU A 268 -4.42 0.84 20.77
N ALA A 269 -4.93 1.84 21.48
CA ALA A 269 -4.58 3.25 21.31
C ALA A 269 -4.41 3.93 22.68
N THR A 270 -3.56 4.95 22.74
CA THR A 270 -3.46 5.81 23.92
C THR A 270 -4.54 6.90 23.92
N LEU A 271 -4.76 7.51 25.08
CA LEU A 271 -5.73 8.62 25.20
C LEU A 271 -5.34 9.80 24.29
N GLU A 272 -4.05 10.10 24.19
CA GLU A 272 -3.49 11.15 23.32
C GLU A 272 -3.68 10.83 21.83
N GLN A 273 -3.60 9.55 21.45
CA GLN A 273 -3.91 9.12 20.08
C GLN A 273 -5.41 9.27 19.80
N CYS A 274 -6.28 8.90 20.73
CA CYS A 274 -7.73 9.11 20.61
C CYS A 274 -8.08 10.60 20.49
N TYR A 275 -7.42 11.46 21.26
CA TYR A 275 -7.60 12.92 21.19
C TYR A 275 -7.09 13.49 19.86
N TRP A 276 -5.96 13.00 19.35
CA TRP A 276 -5.47 13.35 18.02
C TRP A 276 -6.48 12.96 16.92
N HIS A 277 -7.00 11.73 16.97
CA HIS A 277 -7.98 11.24 16.00
C HIS A 277 -9.26 12.06 16.04
N PHE A 278 -9.78 12.36 17.23
CA PHE A 278 -10.95 13.22 17.42
C PHE A 278 -10.74 14.59 16.77
N ASN A 279 -9.64 15.28 17.08
CA ASN A 279 -9.33 16.59 16.52
C ASN A 279 -9.11 16.56 15.01
N LYS A 280 -8.44 15.52 14.52
CA LYS A 280 -8.15 15.34 13.09
C LYS A 280 -9.41 15.11 12.26
N THR A 281 -10.40 14.46 12.83
CA THR A 281 -11.57 13.98 12.12
C THR A 281 -12.85 14.77 12.38
N ARG A 282 -12.93 15.60 13.43
CA ARG A 282 -14.12 16.36 13.82
C ARG A 282 -14.72 17.27 12.74
N GLY A 283 -13.91 17.66 11.74
CA GLY A 283 -14.35 18.46 10.59
C GLY A 283 -14.67 17.63 9.34
N LEU A 284 -14.58 16.32 9.43
CA LEU A 284 -14.89 15.41 8.34
C LEU A 284 -16.32 14.89 8.48
N THR A 285 -16.96 14.55 7.34
CA THR A 285 -18.17 13.73 7.38
C THR A 285 -17.82 12.33 7.90
N ASP A 286 -18.78 11.61 8.51
CA ASP A 286 -18.56 10.25 9.00
C ASP A 286 -18.05 9.33 7.90
N LYS A 287 -18.62 9.39 6.72
CA LYS A 287 -18.14 8.70 5.52
C LYS A 287 -16.63 8.92 5.30
N LYS A 288 -16.19 10.17 5.36
CA LYS A 288 -14.78 10.51 5.10
C LYS A 288 -13.88 10.11 6.27
N ARG A 289 -14.36 10.26 7.49
CA ARG A 289 -13.65 9.83 8.71
C ARG A 289 -13.36 8.33 8.67
N LEU A 290 -14.38 7.51 8.49
CA LEU A 290 -14.26 6.06 8.51
C LEU A 290 -13.45 5.51 7.32
N ARG A 291 -13.52 6.18 6.18
CA ARG A 291 -12.71 5.81 5.01
C ARG A 291 -11.23 6.16 5.16
N GLU A 292 -10.92 7.36 5.66
CA GLU A 292 -9.55 7.88 5.70
C GLU A 292 -8.79 7.46 6.97
N TYR A 293 -9.53 7.25 8.09
CA TYR A 293 -8.97 6.90 9.40
C TYR A 293 -9.79 5.78 10.05
N PRO A 294 -9.94 4.62 9.43
CA PRO A 294 -10.74 3.53 9.97
C PRO A 294 -10.09 2.93 11.22
N THR A 295 -10.93 2.65 12.22
CA THR A 295 -10.54 1.94 13.44
C THR A 295 -10.58 0.43 13.23
N TYR A 296 -11.58 -0.02 12.46
CA TYR A 296 -11.77 -1.41 12.07
C TYR A 296 -11.87 -1.48 10.54
N ASP A 297 -11.46 -2.60 9.97
CA ASP A 297 -11.50 -2.79 8.50
C ASP A 297 -12.91 -2.68 7.92
N THR A 298 -13.92 -3.13 8.67
CA THR A 298 -15.33 -3.04 8.27
C THR A 298 -15.82 -1.60 8.11
N GLU A 299 -15.29 -0.66 8.91
CA GLU A 299 -15.64 0.76 8.82
C GLU A 299 -15.26 1.39 7.47
N ALA A 300 -14.15 0.95 6.91
CA ALA A 300 -13.61 1.53 5.67
C ALA A 300 -14.56 1.35 4.47
N PHE A 301 -15.49 0.38 4.52
CA PHE A 301 -16.41 0.04 3.44
C PHE A 301 -17.86 0.39 3.73
N LEU A 302 -18.20 0.97 4.90
CA LEU A 302 -19.59 1.19 5.35
C LEU A 302 -20.41 2.12 4.44
N TYR A 303 -19.78 3.06 3.73
CA TYR A 303 -20.48 4.08 2.95
C TYR A 303 -20.40 3.82 1.45
N GLY A 304 -20.88 2.66 1.00
CA GLY A 304 -21.05 2.34 -0.41
C GLY A 304 -22.46 2.64 -0.91
N GLY A 305 -22.65 3.72 -1.69
CA GLY A 305 -23.95 4.15 -2.20
C GLY A 305 -24.75 5.01 -1.20
N ASP A 306 -26.05 5.24 -1.45
CA ASP A 306 -27.00 5.75 -0.45
C ASP A 306 -27.47 4.54 0.37
N PRO A 307 -26.98 4.32 1.58
CA PRO A 307 -27.37 3.17 2.37
C PRO A 307 -28.84 3.30 2.79
N PHE A 308 -29.63 2.26 2.52
CA PHE A 308 -31.01 2.19 3.00
C PHE A 308 -31.09 2.18 4.54
N PHE A 309 -30.06 1.65 5.19
CA PHE A 309 -29.96 1.63 6.65
C PHE A 309 -28.91 2.63 7.13
N ASP A 310 -29.15 3.20 8.31
CA ASP A 310 -28.22 4.07 9.01
C ASP A 310 -26.88 3.34 9.26
N ALA A 311 -25.74 4.01 8.97
CA ALA A 311 -24.43 3.38 9.04
C ALA A 311 -24.02 3.03 10.48
N ASP A 312 -24.42 3.84 11.48
CA ASP A 312 -24.14 3.58 12.88
C ASP A 312 -24.95 2.37 13.37
N ALA A 313 -26.20 2.22 12.88
CA ALA A 313 -27.01 1.03 13.13
C ALA A 313 -26.38 -0.23 12.52
N LEU A 314 -25.87 -0.16 11.27
CA LEU A 314 -25.18 -1.27 10.62
C LEU A 314 -23.90 -1.66 11.39
N LEU A 315 -23.13 -0.69 11.81
CA LEU A 315 -21.91 -0.91 12.61
C LEU A 315 -22.25 -1.55 13.96
N HIS A 316 -23.27 -1.06 14.66
CA HIS A 316 -23.73 -1.64 15.91
C HIS A 316 -24.15 -3.11 15.73
N TYR A 317 -24.94 -3.42 14.73
CA TYR A 317 -25.38 -4.79 14.46
C TYR A 317 -24.22 -5.69 14.01
N THR A 318 -23.32 -5.21 13.16
CA THR A 318 -22.14 -5.98 12.71
C THR A 318 -21.25 -6.36 13.88
N ASN A 319 -21.02 -5.44 14.81
CA ASN A 319 -20.22 -5.68 16.00
C ASN A 319 -20.96 -6.52 17.06
N SER A 320 -22.28 -6.64 16.96
CA SER A 320 -23.12 -7.42 17.85
C SER A 320 -23.40 -8.84 17.34
N VAL A 321 -22.94 -9.18 16.12
CA VAL A 321 -23.14 -10.52 15.54
C VAL A 321 -22.33 -11.55 16.31
N ILE A 322 -23.02 -12.40 17.05
CA ILE A 322 -22.45 -13.58 17.72
C ILE A 322 -22.59 -14.78 16.79
N LYS A 323 -21.50 -15.53 16.58
CA LYS A 323 -21.58 -16.80 15.84
C LYS A 323 -22.61 -17.71 16.52
N PRO A 324 -23.60 -18.26 15.78
CA PRO A 324 -24.61 -19.15 16.38
C PRO A 324 -23.91 -20.38 16.99
N ILE A 325 -24.20 -20.64 18.25
CA ILE A 325 -23.56 -21.71 19.04
C ILE A 325 -23.89 -23.10 18.46
N LYS A 326 -25.09 -23.26 17.87
CA LYS A 326 -25.52 -24.50 17.18
C LYS A 326 -26.79 -24.25 16.36
N ARG A 327 -26.87 -24.73 15.10
CA ARG A 327 -28.11 -24.89 14.37
C ARG A 327 -28.47 -26.39 14.30
N SER A 328 -29.63 -26.77 14.81
CA SER A 328 -30.19 -28.09 14.60
C SER A 328 -31.39 -27.99 13.65
N LEU A 329 -31.36 -28.70 12.53
CA LEU A 329 -32.51 -28.89 11.66
C LEU A 329 -33.23 -30.11 12.13
N TYR A 330 -34.47 -29.94 12.57
CA TYR A 330 -35.36 -31.08 12.80
C TYR A 330 -36.18 -31.31 11.53
N VAL A 331 -35.97 -32.45 10.88
CA VAL A 331 -36.86 -32.92 9.81
C VAL A 331 -37.91 -33.78 10.48
N GLN A 332 -39.17 -33.33 10.49
CA GLN A 332 -40.30 -34.17 10.90
C GLN A 332 -40.68 -35.02 9.70
N SER A 333 -40.44 -36.31 9.79
CA SER A 333 -40.99 -37.30 8.81
C SER A 333 -42.51 -37.38 8.98
N ILE A 334 -43.25 -37.14 7.89
CA ILE A 334 -44.68 -37.36 7.76
C ILE A 334 -44.91 -38.85 7.53
#